data_c845c432c7f300a4ac2673483a3a0e3f
#
_entry.id   c845c432c7f300a4ac2673483a3a0e3f
#
_cell.length_a   1.000
_cell.length_b   1.000
_cell.length_c   1.000
_cell.angle_alpha   90.00
_cell.angle_beta   90.00
_cell.angle_gamma   90.00
#
_symmetry.space_group_name_H-M   'P 1'
#
loop_
_entity.id
_entity.type
_entity.pdbx_description
1 polymer ?
#
loop_
_entity_poly.entity_id
_entity_poly.type
_entity_poly.pdbx_seq_one_letter_code
_entity_poly.pdbx_strand_id
1 'polypeptide(L)'
;MVVYSFYEYSKIKKLLSHKHYLSGYFVLNNLAKFSLKRFDFCLEEKVNIIAVDDDIKSGYSHTSILAKHLQNKNAKALYSAIFKSKNISYKGKSKSFRKANKKGFYLVKKPKYPVILVDDILTTGSTLMQAYKMLKKEKIRVLFAVVLADVKD
;
A
#
# COMPACT_ATOMS: atom_id res chain seq x y z
N MET A 1 8.81 2.12 -11.98
CA MET A 1 7.55 1.43 -11.63
C MET A 1 6.40 2.31 -12.08
N VAL A 2 5.46 1.75 -12.85
CA VAL A 2 4.23 2.44 -13.25
C VAL A 2 3.29 2.51 -12.07
N VAL A 3 2.55 3.63 -11.92
CA VAL A 3 1.53 3.82 -10.87
C VAL A 3 0.23 4.23 -11.53
N TYR A 4 -0.85 3.51 -11.25
CA TYR A 4 -2.20 3.84 -11.68
C TYR A 4 -2.94 4.55 -10.56
N SER A 5 -3.60 5.66 -10.86
CA SER A 5 -4.41 6.46 -9.96
C SER A 5 -5.82 6.64 -10.51
N PHE A 6 -6.83 6.70 -9.64
CA PHE A 6 -8.24 6.78 -10.05
C PHE A 6 -8.85 8.15 -9.82
N TYR A 7 -8.41 8.84 -8.78
CA TYR A 7 -8.98 10.13 -8.41
C TYR A 7 -7.90 11.19 -8.27
N GLU A 8 -8.23 12.39 -8.66
CA GLU A 8 -7.48 13.58 -8.27
C GLU A 8 -7.76 13.86 -6.79
N TYR A 9 -6.71 13.97 -5.97
CA TYR A 9 -6.83 14.12 -4.52
C TYR A 9 -7.68 15.34 -4.13
N SER A 10 -7.53 16.47 -4.84
CA SER A 10 -8.30 17.70 -4.63
C SER A 10 -9.81 17.46 -4.62
N LYS A 11 -10.30 16.57 -5.51
CA LYS A 11 -11.72 16.25 -5.68
C LYS A 11 -12.30 15.37 -4.57
N ILE A 12 -11.48 14.52 -3.95
CA ILE A 12 -11.94 13.58 -2.92
C ILE A 12 -11.36 13.85 -1.53
N LYS A 13 -10.58 14.92 -1.36
CA LYS A 13 -9.93 15.30 -0.09
C LYS A 13 -10.90 15.31 1.10
N LYS A 14 -12.09 15.93 0.93
CA LYS A 14 -13.10 15.97 1.99
C LYS A 14 -13.58 14.56 2.40
N LEU A 15 -13.76 13.66 1.45
CA LEU A 15 -14.14 12.27 1.72
C LEU A 15 -13.00 11.52 2.44
N LEU A 16 -11.77 11.70 1.98
CA LEU A 16 -10.60 11.05 2.56
C LEU A 16 -10.24 11.59 3.95
N SER A 17 -10.65 12.80 4.33
CA SER A 17 -10.45 13.31 5.69
C SER A 17 -11.14 12.45 6.75
N HIS A 18 -12.20 11.71 6.39
CA HIS A 18 -12.90 10.78 7.28
C HIS A 18 -12.15 9.46 7.53
N LYS A 19 -11.06 9.19 6.81
CA LYS A 19 -10.33 7.91 6.89
C LYS A 19 -9.82 7.57 8.30
N HIS A 20 -9.67 8.54 9.17
CA HIS A 20 -9.25 8.35 10.56
C HIS A 20 -10.39 8.06 11.53
N TYR A 21 -11.64 8.02 11.05
CA TYR A 21 -12.84 7.71 11.82
C TYR A 21 -13.45 6.38 11.33
N LEU A 22 -14.30 5.77 12.15
CA LEU A 22 -15.03 4.53 11.77
C LEU A 22 -15.87 4.72 10.49
N SER A 23 -16.45 5.91 10.31
CA SER A 23 -17.18 6.28 9.08
C SER A 23 -16.32 6.21 7.81
N GLY A 24 -15.02 6.42 7.95
CA GLY A 24 -14.07 6.34 6.83
C GLY A 24 -13.96 4.96 6.20
N TYR A 25 -14.28 3.89 6.94
CA TYR A 25 -14.37 2.55 6.37
C TYR A 25 -15.38 2.50 5.21
N PHE A 26 -16.58 3.03 5.42
CA PHE A 26 -17.63 3.05 4.40
C PHE A 26 -17.26 3.92 3.20
N VAL A 27 -16.62 5.07 3.46
CA VAL A 27 -16.15 5.98 2.42
C VAL A 27 -15.11 5.29 1.54
N LEU A 28 -14.06 4.72 2.14
CA LEU A 28 -12.99 4.03 1.40
C LEU A 28 -13.51 2.80 0.67
N ASN A 29 -14.39 2.03 1.30
CA ASN A 29 -14.99 0.85 0.70
C ASN A 29 -15.81 1.21 -0.54
N ASN A 30 -16.60 2.29 -0.51
CA ASN A 30 -17.36 2.75 -1.66
C ASN A 30 -16.45 3.32 -2.75
N LEU A 31 -15.50 4.17 -2.42
CA LEU A 31 -14.54 4.69 -3.41
C LEU A 31 -13.80 3.54 -4.11
N ALA A 32 -13.32 2.55 -3.37
CA ALA A 32 -12.64 1.38 -3.92
C ALA A 32 -13.56 0.51 -4.79
N LYS A 33 -14.83 0.38 -4.40
CA LYS A 33 -15.84 -0.36 -5.19
C LYS A 33 -16.09 0.28 -6.55
N PHE A 34 -16.11 1.61 -6.62
CA PHE A 34 -16.34 2.33 -7.86
C PHE A 34 -15.10 2.54 -8.72
N SER A 35 -13.91 2.30 -8.18
CA SER A 35 -12.63 2.45 -8.87
C SER A 35 -11.88 1.13 -8.99
N LEU A 36 -11.19 0.70 -7.94
CA LEU A 36 -10.28 -0.46 -7.96
C LEU A 36 -10.97 -1.76 -8.37
N LYS A 37 -12.22 -1.98 -7.92
CA LYS A 37 -12.97 -3.19 -8.30
C LYS A 37 -13.30 -3.23 -9.79
N ARG A 38 -13.38 -2.07 -10.45
CA ARG A 38 -13.66 -1.93 -11.88
C ARG A 38 -12.38 -1.82 -12.72
N PHE A 39 -11.23 -1.78 -12.08
CA PHE A 39 -9.96 -1.74 -12.76
C PHE A 39 -9.66 -3.09 -13.38
N ASP A 40 -9.85 -3.16 -14.69
CA ASP A 40 -9.56 -4.37 -15.46
C ASP A 40 -8.06 -4.39 -15.81
N PHE A 41 -7.35 -5.33 -15.19
CA PHE A 41 -5.98 -5.67 -15.54
C PHE A 41 -5.93 -7.16 -15.84
N CYS A 42 -5.87 -7.48 -17.11
CA CYS A 42 -5.73 -8.86 -17.56
C CYS A 42 -4.30 -9.32 -17.34
N LEU A 43 -4.11 -10.20 -16.34
CA LEU A 43 -2.86 -10.91 -16.14
C LEU A 43 -3.09 -12.40 -16.33
N GLU A 44 -2.26 -13.01 -17.18
CA GLU A 44 -2.27 -14.47 -17.39
C GLU A 44 -1.66 -15.21 -16.20
N GLU A 45 -0.68 -14.58 -15.53
CA GLU A 45 0.01 -15.12 -14.35
C GLU A 45 -0.70 -14.77 -13.03
N LYS A 46 -0.50 -15.63 -12.03
CA LYS A 46 -0.93 -15.34 -10.66
C LYS A 46 -0.08 -14.25 -10.05
N VAL A 47 -0.70 -13.34 -9.28
CA VAL A 47 -0.03 -12.24 -8.60
C VAL A 47 -0.49 -12.10 -7.16
N ASN A 48 0.38 -11.56 -6.31
CA ASN A 48 0.02 -11.12 -4.97
C ASN A 48 -0.21 -9.61 -4.95
N ILE A 49 -1.25 -9.16 -4.27
CA ILE A 49 -1.50 -7.74 -4.00
C ILE A 49 -1.00 -7.46 -2.59
N ILE A 50 -0.11 -6.50 -2.44
CA ILE A 50 0.45 -6.10 -1.14
C ILE A 50 0.08 -4.66 -0.85
N ALA A 51 -0.66 -4.45 0.24
CA ALA A 51 -0.96 -3.14 0.78
C ALA A 51 0.29 -2.53 1.43
N VAL A 52 0.60 -1.30 1.05
CA VAL A 52 1.71 -0.55 1.63
C VAL A 52 1.20 0.20 2.85
N ASP A 53 1.99 0.19 3.94
CA ASP A 53 1.63 0.81 5.22
C ASP A 53 0.30 0.29 5.79
N ASP A 54 0.19 -1.05 5.86
CA ASP A 54 -0.99 -1.79 6.32
C ASP A 54 -1.17 -1.71 7.86
N ASP A 55 -0.99 -0.53 8.42
CA ASP A 55 -1.14 -0.27 9.85
C ASP A 55 -2.64 -0.12 10.18
N ILE A 56 -3.08 -0.81 11.23
CA ILE A 56 -4.45 -0.67 11.71
C ILE A 56 -4.55 0.60 12.53
N LYS A 57 -5.23 1.59 11.96
CA LYS A 57 -5.58 2.84 12.63
C LYS A 57 -7.10 2.93 12.66
N SER A 58 -7.66 3.39 13.76
CA SER A 58 -9.12 3.57 13.88
C SER A 58 -9.94 2.27 13.65
N GLY A 59 -9.36 1.09 13.98
CA GLY A 59 -10.03 -0.20 13.91
C GLY A 59 -9.96 -0.90 12.55
N TYR A 60 -9.34 -0.33 11.52
CA TYR A 60 -9.17 -0.93 10.20
C TYR A 60 -7.92 -0.43 9.48
N SER A 61 -7.47 -1.19 8.49
CA SER A 61 -6.40 -0.76 7.58
C SER A 61 -6.99 -0.16 6.32
N HIS A 62 -6.59 1.07 6.00
CA HIS A 62 -7.04 1.80 4.82
C HIS A 62 -6.63 1.09 3.53
N THR A 63 -5.38 0.70 3.45
CA THR A 63 -4.80 0.08 2.26
C THR A 63 -5.25 -1.36 2.08
N SER A 64 -5.56 -2.09 3.15
CA SER A 64 -6.14 -3.43 3.07
C SER A 64 -7.54 -3.43 2.47
N ILE A 65 -8.37 -2.40 2.72
CA ILE A 65 -9.66 -2.24 2.04
C ILE A 65 -9.45 -2.13 0.53
N LEU A 66 -8.49 -1.32 0.10
CA LEU A 66 -8.18 -1.13 -1.31
C LEU A 66 -7.68 -2.44 -1.94
N ALA A 67 -6.75 -3.14 -1.29
CA ALA A 67 -6.24 -4.43 -1.74
C ALA A 67 -7.35 -5.48 -1.88
N LYS A 68 -8.34 -5.49 -0.97
CA LYS A 68 -9.51 -6.36 -1.05
C LYS A 68 -10.31 -6.14 -2.34
N HIS A 69 -10.54 -4.89 -2.72
CA HIS A 69 -11.32 -4.56 -3.92
C HIS A 69 -10.57 -4.80 -5.23
N LEU A 70 -9.25 -4.82 -5.20
CA LEU A 70 -8.41 -5.08 -6.38
C LEU A 70 -8.33 -6.58 -6.73
N GLN A 71 -8.77 -7.46 -5.85
CA GLN A 71 -8.68 -8.91 -6.08
C GLN A 71 -9.53 -9.37 -7.26
N ASN A 72 -8.98 -10.31 -8.02
CA ASN A 72 -9.69 -11.07 -9.06
C ASN A 72 -9.26 -12.56 -9.02
N LYS A 73 -9.61 -13.33 -10.06
CA LYS A 73 -9.28 -14.77 -10.13
C LYS A 73 -7.76 -15.06 -10.03
N ASN A 74 -6.93 -14.20 -10.63
CA ASN A 74 -5.46 -14.35 -10.69
C ASN A 74 -4.72 -13.47 -9.66
N ALA A 75 -5.36 -12.47 -9.09
CA ALA A 75 -4.75 -11.52 -8.15
C ALA A 75 -5.34 -11.69 -6.75
N LYS A 76 -4.51 -12.06 -5.78
CA LYS A 76 -4.92 -12.29 -4.39
C LYS A 76 -4.14 -11.43 -3.42
N ALA A 77 -4.86 -10.80 -2.49
CA ALA A 77 -4.26 -9.98 -1.45
C ALA A 77 -3.45 -10.84 -0.46
N LEU A 78 -2.23 -10.42 -0.20
CA LEU A 78 -1.36 -10.97 0.84
C LEU A 78 -1.27 -9.92 1.96
N TYR A 79 -2.19 -10.03 2.91
CA TYR A 79 -2.29 -9.09 4.02
C TYR A 79 -1.12 -9.20 4.99
N SER A 80 -0.73 -8.07 5.58
CA SER A 80 0.36 -7.98 6.57
C SER A 80 1.67 -8.57 6.04
N ALA A 81 1.95 -8.36 4.75
CA ALA A 81 3.16 -8.88 4.12
C ALA A 81 4.37 -7.98 4.35
N ILE A 82 4.16 -6.66 4.38
CA ILE A 82 5.20 -5.67 4.63
C ILE A 82 4.75 -4.70 5.73
N PHE A 83 5.70 -4.29 6.55
CA PHE A 83 5.48 -3.29 7.59
C PHE A 83 6.52 -2.19 7.49
N LYS A 84 6.11 -0.98 7.83
CA LYS A 84 7.01 0.15 8.01
C LYS A 84 7.54 0.14 9.43
N SER A 85 8.87 0.18 9.59
CA SER A 85 9.44 0.36 10.92
C SER A 85 8.96 1.69 11.50
N LYS A 86 8.34 1.65 12.68
CA LYS A 86 7.95 2.86 13.40
C LYS A 86 9.19 3.72 13.62
N ASN A 87 9.04 5.05 13.62
CA ASN A 87 10.13 5.98 13.91
C ASN A 87 10.67 5.71 15.33
N ILE A 88 11.64 4.80 15.43
CA ILE A 88 12.36 4.56 16.66
C ILE A 88 13.29 5.75 16.84
N SER A 89 13.15 6.47 17.95
CA SER A 89 14.10 7.51 18.29
C SER A 89 15.48 6.88 18.50
N TYR A 90 16.42 7.23 17.65
CA TYR A 90 17.81 6.76 17.74
C TYR A 90 18.66 7.60 18.70
N LYS A 91 18.08 8.64 19.34
CA LYS A 91 18.79 9.51 20.29
C LYS A 91 19.24 8.66 21.49
N GLY A 92 20.54 8.58 21.74
CA GLY A 92 21.12 7.78 22.83
C GLY A 92 21.23 6.27 22.59
N LYS A 93 20.90 5.75 21.39
CA LYS A 93 20.97 4.32 21.09
C LYS A 93 22.30 3.92 20.42
N SER A 94 22.79 2.71 20.72
CA SER A 94 24.05 2.18 20.18
C SER A 94 24.04 1.99 18.66
N LYS A 95 25.21 1.89 18.04
CA LYS A 95 25.37 1.61 16.59
C LYS A 95 24.75 0.25 16.20
N SER A 96 24.87 -0.78 17.05
CA SER A 96 24.26 -2.10 16.85
C SER A 96 22.74 -2.03 16.82
N PHE A 97 22.12 -1.28 17.75
CA PHE A 97 20.69 -1.03 17.78
C PHE A 97 20.19 -0.31 16.52
N ARG A 98 20.93 0.72 16.04
CA ARG A 98 20.58 1.43 14.78
C ARG A 98 20.70 0.53 13.56
N LYS A 99 21.68 -0.39 13.54
CA LYS A 99 21.87 -1.35 12.44
C LYS A 99 20.79 -2.41 12.41
N ALA A 100 20.32 -2.86 13.57
CA ALA A 100 19.22 -3.83 13.71
C ALA A 100 17.85 -3.21 13.41
N ASN A 101 17.67 -1.90 13.66
CA ASN A 101 16.40 -1.18 13.50
C ASN A 101 16.48 -0.17 12.34
N LYS A 102 16.79 -0.64 11.14
CA LYS A 102 16.82 0.23 9.95
C LYS A 102 15.45 0.86 9.70
N LYS A 103 15.45 2.19 9.47
CA LYS A 103 14.25 2.90 8.99
C LYS A 103 13.85 2.34 7.61
N GLY A 104 12.58 2.08 7.42
CA GLY A 104 12.06 1.63 6.13
C GLY A 104 11.06 0.48 6.27
N PHE A 105 10.76 -0.13 5.16
CA PHE A 105 9.92 -1.32 5.11
C PHE A 105 10.73 -2.60 5.34
N TYR A 106 10.09 -3.59 5.95
CA TYR A 106 10.61 -4.93 6.08
C TYR A 106 9.53 -5.95 5.70
N LEU A 107 10.00 -7.08 5.15
CA LEU A 107 9.15 -8.18 4.70
C LEU A 107 8.87 -9.12 5.86
N VAL A 108 7.59 -9.42 6.09
CA VAL A 108 7.13 -10.39 7.10
C VAL A 108 6.64 -11.67 6.45
N LYS A 109 5.94 -11.54 5.33
CA LYS A 109 5.46 -12.70 4.56
C LYS A 109 6.00 -12.60 3.14
N LYS A 110 6.77 -13.61 2.72
CA LYS A 110 7.30 -13.65 1.35
C LYS A 110 6.18 -13.99 0.36
N PRO A 111 5.93 -13.14 -0.65
CA PRO A 111 4.95 -13.43 -1.69
C PRO A 111 5.44 -14.58 -2.56
N LYS A 112 4.51 -15.46 -2.96
CA LYS A 112 4.78 -16.58 -3.85
C LYS A 112 4.86 -16.16 -5.33
N TYR A 113 4.16 -15.09 -5.68
CA TYR A 113 3.98 -14.59 -7.04
C TYR A 113 4.47 -13.15 -7.17
N PRO A 114 4.64 -12.64 -8.40
CA PRO A 114 4.88 -11.21 -8.61
C PRO A 114 3.88 -10.33 -7.87
N VAL A 115 4.26 -9.10 -7.59
CA VAL A 115 3.52 -8.22 -6.67
C VAL A 115 2.94 -7.02 -7.39
N ILE A 116 1.70 -6.68 -7.04
CA ILE A 116 1.08 -5.38 -7.25
C ILE A 116 1.05 -4.66 -5.90
N LEU A 117 1.63 -3.46 -5.83
CA LEU A 117 1.58 -2.62 -4.63
C LEU A 117 0.30 -1.78 -4.61
N VAL A 118 -0.27 -1.59 -3.43
CA VAL A 118 -1.46 -0.74 -3.24
C VAL A 118 -1.22 0.25 -2.12
N ASP A 119 -1.52 1.54 -2.38
CA ASP A 119 -1.49 2.62 -1.39
C ASP A 119 -2.74 3.48 -1.51
N ASP A 120 -3.03 4.35 -0.54
CA ASP A 120 -4.21 5.21 -0.56
C ASP A 120 -3.96 6.49 -1.37
N ILE A 121 -2.87 7.21 -1.12
CA ILE A 121 -2.60 8.51 -1.74
C ILE A 121 -1.15 8.57 -2.24
N LEU A 122 -1.00 8.91 -3.52
CA LEU A 122 0.29 9.26 -4.09
C LEU A 122 0.55 10.76 -3.90
N THR A 123 1.51 11.08 -3.05
CA THR A 123 2.04 12.44 -2.92
C THR A 123 3.39 12.52 -3.65
N THR A 124 4.48 12.34 -2.95
CA THR A 124 5.84 12.28 -3.51
C THR A 124 6.22 10.90 -4.04
N GLY A 125 5.40 9.89 -3.81
CA GLY A 125 5.70 8.49 -4.13
C GLY A 125 6.80 7.85 -3.28
N SER A 126 7.30 8.55 -2.25
CA SER A 126 8.40 8.05 -1.43
C SER A 126 8.07 6.74 -0.71
N THR A 127 6.86 6.58 -0.22
CA THR A 127 6.37 5.37 0.45
C THR A 127 6.38 4.16 -0.50
N LEU A 128 5.74 4.30 -1.66
CA LEU A 128 5.74 3.26 -2.70
C LEU A 128 7.15 2.92 -3.19
N MET A 129 8.00 3.93 -3.37
CA MET A 129 9.38 3.72 -3.82
C MET A 129 10.22 2.99 -2.78
N GLN A 130 10.04 3.26 -1.49
CA GLN A 130 10.71 2.53 -0.41
C GLN A 130 10.27 1.06 -0.37
N ALA A 131 8.95 0.79 -0.46
CA ALA A 131 8.40 -0.55 -0.53
C ALA A 131 8.93 -1.31 -1.76
N TYR A 132 8.91 -0.67 -2.93
CA TYR A 132 9.46 -1.21 -4.18
C TYR A 132 10.95 -1.58 -4.04
N LYS A 133 11.79 -0.67 -3.52
CA LYS A 133 13.22 -0.92 -3.33
C LYS A 133 13.48 -2.09 -2.37
N MET A 134 12.69 -2.20 -1.32
CA MET A 134 12.77 -3.32 -0.37
C MET A 134 12.42 -4.64 -1.06
N LEU A 135 11.30 -4.72 -1.77
CA LEU A 135 10.89 -5.94 -2.49
C LEU A 135 11.90 -6.33 -3.59
N LYS A 136 12.44 -5.35 -4.33
CA LYS A 136 13.50 -5.59 -5.32
C LYS A 136 14.76 -6.19 -4.68
N LYS A 137 15.13 -5.74 -3.48
CA LYS A 137 16.27 -6.27 -2.70
C LYS A 137 16.07 -7.73 -2.31
N GLU A 138 14.83 -8.11 -2.02
CA GLU A 138 14.40 -9.49 -1.74
C GLU A 138 14.18 -10.32 -3.03
N LYS A 139 14.58 -9.78 -4.20
CA LYS A 139 14.42 -10.41 -5.54
C LYS A 139 12.96 -10.70 -5.90
N ILE A 140 12.04 -9.90 -5.40
CA ILE A 140 10.60 -9.98 -5.68
C ILE A 140 10.27 -9.05 -6.83
N ARG A 141 9.63 -9.58 -7.89
CA ARG A 141 9.19 -8.81 -9.05
C ARG A 141 7.93 -8.01 -8.70
N VAL A 142 8.00 -6.69 -8.84
CA VAL A 142 6.86 -5.79 -8.72
C VAL A 142 6.44 -5.38 -10.12
N LEU A 143 5.17 -5.59 -10.46
CA LEU A 143 4.63 -5.31 -11.79
C LEU A 143 4.31 -3.81 -11.93
N PHE A 144 3.47 -3.32 -11.06
CA PHE A 144 3.04 -1.92 -10.99
C PHE A 144 2.48 -1.60 -9.60
N ALA A 145 2.12 -0.37 -9.38
CA ALA A 145 1.40 0.05 -8.19
C ALA A 145 0.06 0.67 -8.54
N VAL A 146 -0.87 0.63 -7.60
CA VAL A 146 -2.21 1.20 -7.69
C VAL A 146 -2.44 2.08 -6.47
N VAL A 147 -2.95 3.29 -6.69
CA VAL A 147 -3.34 4.21 -5.63
C VAL A 147 -4.78 4.68 -5.83
N LEU A 148 -5.47 4.99 -4.75
CA LEU A 148 -6.82 5.51 -4.84
C LEU A 148 -6.82 6.92 -5.41
N ALA A 149 -5.89 7.77 -4.96
CA ALA A 149 -5.78 9.15 -5.43
C ALA A 149 -4.33 9.60 -5.60
N ASP A 150 -4.11 10.56 -6.48
CA ASP A 150 -2.85 11.26 -6.63
C ASP A 150 -3.02 12.78 -6.37
N VAL A 151 -1.95 13.36 -5.85
CA VAL A 151 -1.80 14.83 -5.79
C VAL A 151 -1.09 15.23 -7.08
N LYS A 152 -1.89 15.70 -8.06
CA LYS A 152 -1.33 16.36 -9.25
C LYS A 152 -1.14 17.82 -8.89
N ASP A 153 0.09 18.30 -9.06
CA ASP A 153 0.41 19.73 -9.05
C ASP A 153 -0.08 20.39 -10.34
#